data_510d3df28d45410554a24c7cbf32763e
#
_entry.id   510d3df28d45410554a24c7cbf32763e
#
_cell.length_a   1.000
_cell.length_b   1.000
_cell.length_c   1.000
_cell.angle_alpha   90.00
_cell.angle_beta   90.00
_cell.angle_gamma   90.00
#
_symmetry.space_group_name_H-M   'P 1'
#
loop_
_entity.id
_entity.type
_entity.pdbx_description
1 polymer ?
#
loop_
_entity_poly.entity_id
_entity_poly.type
_entity_poly.pdbx_seq_one_letter_code
_entity_poly.pdbx_strand_id
1 'polypeptide(L)'
;MADSKLRDLSTDFAVKVIKICDSIKGHYSLVNQLERSSTSIGANIHEANYAHSKADFVAKFQIALKECYETEYWLELFVKSELLDREIAKELYNQCGTIRRMLIASINTAKEKQ
;
A
#
# COMPACT_ATOMS: atom_id res chain seq x y z
N MET A 1 12.30 0.38 -15.67
CA MET A 1 11.52 -0.83 -15.38
C MET A 1 10.26 -0.47 -14.63
N ALA A 2 9.16 -1.16 -14.93
CA ALA A 2 7.87 -0.91 -14.28
C ALA A 2 7.98 -1.03 -12.76
N ASP A 3 8.87 -1.91 -12.30
CA ASP A 3 9.08 -2.17 -10.87
C ASP A 3 9.67 -0.97 -10.14
N SER A 4 10.52 -0.18 -10.81
CA SER A 4 11.10 1.03 -10.21
C SER A 4 10.04 2.07 -9.91
N LYS A 5 9.10 2.27 -10.84
CA LYS A 5 8.02 3.23 -10.65
C LYS A 5 7.11 2.81 -9.51
N LEU A 6 6.74 1.52 -9.47
CA LEU A 6 5.87 1.00 -8.43
C LEU A 6 6.54 1.10 -7.06
N ARG A 7 7.83 0.78 -7.00
CA ARG A 7 8.60 0.91 -5.76
C ARG A 7 8.63 2.35 -5.28
N ASP A 8 8.90 3.31 -6.18
CA ASP A 8 8.96 4.72 -5.82
C ASP A 8 7.61 5.23 -5.34
N LEU A 9 6.53 4.88 -6.05
CA LEU A 9 5.19 5.30 -5.66
C LEU A 9 4.81 4.75 -4.28
N SER A 10 5.12 3.49 -4.02
CA SER A 10 4.77 2.87 -2.74
C SER A 10 5.61 3.42 -1.60
N THR A 11 6.86 3.77 -1.85
CA THR A 11 7.72 4.40 -0.85
C THR A 11 7.22 5.81 -0.53
N ASP A 12 6.92 6.60 -1.55
CA ASP A 12 6.40 7.96 -1.36
C ASP A 12 5.09 7.94 -0.60
N PHE A 13 4.22 6.98 -0.93
CA PHE A 13 2.96 6.79 -0.23
C PHE A 13 3.19 6.48 1.26
N ALA A 14 4.10 5.55 1.54
CA ALA A 14 4.42 5.17 2.91
C ALA A 14 4.93 6.37 3.72
N VAL A 15 5.79 7.19 3.12
CA VAL A 15 6.33 8.39 3.78
C VAL A 15 5.19 9.33 4.16
N LYS A 16 4.25 9.56 3.25
CA LYS A 16 3.10 10.43 3.52
C LYS A 16 2.25 9.90 4.67
N VAL A 17 1.99 8.59 4.67
CA VAL A 17 1.19 7.97 5.72
C VAL A 17 1.89 8.08 7.07
N ILE A 18 3.20 7.85 7.12
CA ILE A 18 3.98 7.97 8.37
C ILE A 18 3.84 9.37 8.94
N LYS A 19 3.98 10.40 8.09
CA LYS A 19 3.87 11.79 8.52
C LYS A 19 2.48 12.11 9.05
N ILE A 20 1.46 11.58 8.40
CA ILE A 20 0.07 11.77 8.82
C ILE A 20 -0.19 11.05 10.14
N CYS A 21 0.32 9.83 10.30
CA CYS A 21 0.18 9.07 11.54
C CYS A 21 0.80 9.83 12.71
N ASP A 22 1.93 10.49 12.49
CA ASP A 22 2.60 11.29 13.54
C ASP A 22 1.73 12.44 14.00
N SER A 23 0.83 12.94 13.15
CA SER A 23 -0.03 14.06 13.49
C SER A 23 -1.29 13.64 14.25
N ILE A 24 -1.62 12.37 14.27
CA ILE A 24 -2.82 11.87 14.95
C ILE A 24 -2.48 11.54 16.40
N LYS A 25 -3.21 12.12 17.33
CA LYS A 25 -2.98 11.90 18.75
C LYS A 25 -3.99 10.89 19.30
N GLY A 26 -3.48 9.94 20.09
CA GLY A 26 -4.31 8.89 20.64
C GLY A 26 -4.58 7.78 19.64
N HIS A 27 -5.42 6.81 20.03
CA HIS A 27 -5.80 5.67 19.18
C HIS A 27 -4.59 4.94 18.58
N TYR A 28 -3.57 4.74 19.41
CA TYR A 28 -2.28 4.18 18.96
C TYR A 28 -2.42 2.84 18.25
N SER A 29 -3.33 1.99 18.73
CA SER A 29 -3.51 0.68 18.11
C SER A 29 -4.07 0.80 16.68
N LEU A 30 -4.99 1.73 16.46
CA LEU A 30 -5.56 1.96 15.13
C LEU A 30 -4.55 2.63 14.19
N VAL A 31 -3.85 3.65 14.71
CA VAL A 31 -2.81 4.34 13.94
C VAL A 31 -1.73 3.36 13.52
N ASN A 32 -1.35 2.45 14.42
CA ASN A 32 -0.36 1.41 14.11
C ASN A 32 -0.83 0.50 12.99
N GLN A 33 -2.12 0.18 12.91
CA GLN A 33 -2.65 -0.66 11.84
C GLN A 33 -2.55 0.03 10.47
N LEU A 34 -2.86 1.32 10.42
CA LEU A 34 -2.71 2.09 9.19
C LEU A 34 -1.24 2.16 8.77
N GLU A 35 -0.35 2.48 9.70
CA GLU A 35 1.07 2.56 9.40
C GLU A 35 1.63 1.21 8.96
N ARG A 36 1.26 0.12 9.65
CA ARG A 36 1.71 -1.22 9.31
C ARG A 36 1.28 -1.63 7.91
N SER A 37 -0.01 -1.50 7.60
CA SER A 37 -0.51 -1.95 6.30
C SER A 37 0.08 -1.12 5.17
N SER A 38 0.16 0.20 5.34
CA SER A 38 0.66 1.08 4.28
C SER A 38 2.15 0.87 4.00
N THR A 39 2.96 0.62 5.03
CA THR A 39 4.39 0.36 4.83
C THR A 39 4.63 -1.04 4.31
N SER A 40 3.75 -2.00 4.61
CA SER A 40 3.86 -3.37 4.11
C SER A 40 3.67 -3.46 2.60
N ILE A 41 2.93 -2.52 2.00
CA ILE A 41 2.78 -2.47 0.54
C ILE A 41 4.16 -2.38 -0.12
N GLY A 42 4.91 -1.34 0.23
CA GLY A 42 6.23 -1.10 -0.34
C GLY A 42 7.23 -2.19 0.04
N ALA A 43 7.17 -2.68 1.27
CA ALA A 43 8.06 -3.73 1.73
C ALA A 43 7.93 -4.99 0.86
N ASN A 44 6.71 -5.40 0.55
CA ASN A 44 6.49 -6.58 -0.28
C ASN A 44 6.86 -6.35 -1.74
N ILE A 45 6.62 -5.15 -2.25
CA ILE A 45 7.06 -4.78 -3.60
C ILE A 45 8.59 -4.86 -3.69
N HIS A 46 9.26 -4.33 -2.69
CA HIS A 46 10.73 -4.36 -2.62
C HIS A 46 11.24 -5.81 -2.58
N GLU A 47 10.66 -6.65 -1.73
CA GLU A 47 11.06 -8.05 -1.61
C GLU A 47 10.82 -8.84 -2.88
N ALA A 48 9.79 -8.47 -3.66
CA ALA A 48 9.50 -9.15 -4.92
C ALA A 48 10.66 -9.05 -5.91
N ASN A 49 11.47 -7.98 -5.83
CA ASN A 49 12.65 -7.83 -6.70
C ASN A 49 13.71 -8.89 -6.43
N TYR A 50 13.65 -9.55 -5.29
CA TYR A 50 14.59 -10.59 -4.89
C TYR A 50 13.94 -11.97 -4.87
N ALA A 51 12.79 -12.10 -5.54
CA ALA A 51 12.06 -13.36 -5.58
C ALA A 51 12.89 -14.46 -6.27
N HIS A 52 12.78 -15.68 -5.76
CA HIS A 52 13.49 -16.82 -6.30
C HIS A 52 12.83 -17.44 -7.53
N SER A 53 11.57 -17.11 -7.77
CA SER A 53 10.79 -17.67 -8.87
C SER A 53 9.67 -16.73 -9.24
N LYS A 54 9.04 -16.99 -10.38
CA LYS A 54 7.85 -16.25 -10.80
C LYS A 54 6.73 -16.42 -9.76
N ALA A 55 6.55 -17.63 -9.25
CA ALA A 55 5.53 -17.89 -8.23
C ALA A 55 5.76 -17.06 -6.97
N ASP A 56 7.02 -16.95 -6.53
CA ASP A 56 7.37 -16.14 -5.37
C ASP A 56 7.13 -14.65 -5.65
N PHE A 57 7.50 -14.19 -6.85
CA PHE A 57 7.23 -12.81 -7.26
C PHE A 57 5.74 -12.50 -7.19
N VAL A 58 4.91 -13.36 -7.78
CA VAL A 58 3.46 -13.18 -7.79
C VAL A 58 2.92 -13.20 -6.35
N ALA A 59 3.41 -14.11 -5.52
CA ALA A 59 2.98 -14.20 -4.12
C ALA A 59 3.26 -12.91 -3.37
N LYS A 60 4.44 -12.31 -3.55
CA LYS A 60 4.79 -11.04 -2.90
C LYS A 60 3.90 -9.90 -3.37
N PHE A 61 3.63 -9.83 -4.66
CA PHE A 61 2.73 -8.81 -5.21
C PHE A 61 1.29 -9.00 -4.73
N GLN A 62 0.85 -10.25 -4.56
CA GLN A 62 -0.48 -10.53 -4.01
C GLN A 62 -0.61 -10.09 -2.55
N ILE A 63 0.46 -10.25 -1.77
CA ILE A 63 0.48 -9.73 -0.39
C ILE A 63 0.40 -8.21 -0.40
N ALA A 64 1.19 -7.55 -1.26
CA ALA A 64 1.15 -6.10 -1.39
C ALA A 64 -0.25 -5.61 -1.77
N LEU A 65 -0.90 -6.31 -2.70
CA LEU A 65 -2.27 -5.98 -3.12
C LEU A 65 -3.25 -6.08 -1.96
N LYS A 66 -3.15 -7.14 -1.18
CA LYS A 66 -4.00 -7.34 -0.01
C LYS A 66 -3.80 -6.21 1.00
N GLU A 67 -2.56 -5.76 1.19
CA GLU A 67 -2.26 -4.65 2.09
C GLU A 67 -2.83 -3.33 1.57
N CYS A 68 -2.93 -3.15 0.25
CA CYS A 68 -3.61 -1.99 -0.32
C CYS A 68 -5.08 -1.95 0.12
N TYR A 69 -5.79 -3.07 0.01
CA TYR A 69 -7.18 -3.15 0.43
C TYR A 69 -7.34 -2.88 1.93
N GLU A 70 -6.43 -3.41 2.73
CA GLU A 70 -6.46 -3.15 4.18
C GLU A 70 -6.22 -1.67 4.48
N THR A 71 -5.25 -1.06 3.79
CA THR A 71 -4.96 0.36 3.97
C THR A 71 -6.16 1.23 3.60
N GLU A 72 -6.84 0.89 2.51
CA GLU A 72 -8.07 1.60 2.10
C GLU A 72 -9.16 1.50 3.15
N TYR A 73 -9.29 0.35 3.79
CA TYR A 73 -10.24 0.17 4.89
C TYR A 73 -9.92 1.10 6.07
N TRP A 74 -8.64 1.15 6.48
CA TRP A 74 -8.25 2.02 7.60
C TRP A 74 -8.49 3.48 7.28
N LEU A 75 -8.19 3.92 6.06
CA LEU A 75 -8.44 5.31 5.64
C LEU A 75 -9.93 5.65 5.75
N GLU A 76 -10.78 4.75 5.32
CA GLU A 76 -12.23 4.91 5.40
C GLU A 76 -12.70 5.01 6.85
N LEU A 77 -12.22 4.09 7.67
CA LEU A 77 -12.56 4.07 9.10
C LEU A 77 -12.12 5.36 9.79
N PHE A 78 -10.93 5.85 9.47
CA PHE A 78 -10.37 7.05 10.09
C PHE A 78 -11.19 8.29 9.73
N VAL A 79 -11.70 8.37 8.50
CA VAL A 79 -12.58 9.48 8.10
C VAL A 79 -13.89 9.41 8.87
N LYS A 80 -14.51 8.24 8.92
CA LYS A 80 -15.79 8.06 9.62
C LYS A 80 -15.68 8.28 11.12
N SER A 81 -14.51 8.01 11.68
CA SER A 81 -14.23 8.22 13.10
C SER A 81 -13.72 9.63 13.40
N GLU A 82 -13.61 10.47 12.37
CA GLU A 82 -13.13 11.85 12.48
C GLU A 82 -11.68 11.94 13.00
N LEU A 83 -10.89 10.90 12.78
CA LEU A 83 -9.45 10.89 13.11
C LEU A 83 -8.61 11.50 12.00
N LEU A 84 -9.14 11.57 10.79
CA LEU A 84 -8.42 12.04 9.62
C LEU A 84 -9.33 12.89 8.76
N ASP A 85 -8.81 14.03 8.29
CA ASP A 85 -9.52 14.91 7.39
C ASP A 85 -9.89 14.19 6.09
N ARG A 86 -11.11 14.41 5.62
CA ARG A 86 -11.65 13.74 4.43
C ARG A 86 -10.80 14.01 3.18
N GLU A 87 -10.35 15.26 3.00
CA GLU A 87 -9.56 15.61 1.80
C GLU A 87 -8.19 14.94 1.80
N ILE A 88 -7.55 14.87 2.96
CA ILE A 88 -6.26 14.19 3.10
C ILE A 88 -6.43 12.70 2.82
N ALA A 89 -7.47 12.10 3.40
CA ALA A 89 -7.76 10.68 3.21
C ALA A 89 -8.07 10.36 1.75
N LYS A 90 -8.79 11.24 1.07
CA LYS A 90 -9.13 11.07 -0.34
C LYS A 90 -7.88 11.02 -1.22
N GLU A 91 -6.93 11.92 -0.96
CA GLU A 91 -5.67 11.94 -1.68
C GLU A 91 -4.91 10.62 -1.49
N LEU A 92 -4.80 10.17 -0.23
CA LEU A 92 -4.14 8.91 0.08
C LEU A 92 -4.87 7.71 -0.54
N TYR A 93 -6.19 7.73 -0.50
CA TYR A 93 -7.01 6.67 -1.09
C TYR A 93 -6.75 6.57 -2.60
N ASN A 94 -6.69 7.72 -3.28
CA ASN A 94 -6.42 7.75 -4.71
C ASN A 94 -5.01 7.26 -5.04
N GLN A 95 -4.02 7.63 -4.24
CA GLN A 95 -2.64 7.15 -4.43
C GLN A 95 -2.56 5.64 -4.21
N CYS A 96 -3.19 5.14 -3.17
CA CYS A 96 -3.24 3.70 -2.90
C CYS A 96 -3.92 2.97 -4.06
N GLY A 97 -4.99 3.54 -4.60
CA GLY A 97 -5.70 2.98 -5.75
C GLY A 97 -4.82 2.87 -6.99
N THR A 98 -3.97 3.86 -7.24
CA THR A 98 -3.02 3.82 -8.35
C THR A 98 -2.05 2.65 -8.18
N ILE A 99 -1.48 2.50 -6.97
CA ILE A 99 -0.57 1.39 -6.66
C ILE A 99 -1.29 0.06 -6.84
N ARG A 100 -2.51 -0.04 -6.33
CA ARG A 100 -3.33 -1.24 -6.42
C ARG A 100 -3.56 -1.66 -7.86
N ARG A 101 -3.93 -0.72 -8.72
CA ARG A 101 -4.17 -1.02 -10.14
C ARG A 101 -2.89 -1.48 -10.84
N MET A 102 -1.75 -0.90 -10.49
CA MET A 102 -0.47 -1.31 -11.06
C MET A 102 -0.08 -2.72 -10.59
N LEU A 103 -0.35 -3.04 -9.33
CA LEU A 103 -0.09 -4.39 -8.81
C LEU A 103 -0.94 -5.43 -9.55
N ILE A 104 -2.22 -5.13 -9.75
CA ILE A 104 -3.13 -6.04 -10.46
C ILE A 104 -2.63 -6.28 -11.89
N ALA A 105 -2.24 -5.21 -12.58
CA ALA A 105 -1.73 -5.31 -13.94
C ALA A 105 -0.46 -6.17 -13.98
N SER A 106 0.46 -5.95 -13.06
CA SER A 106 1.72 -6.70 -13.00
C SER A 106 1.49 -8.19 -12.69
N ILE A 107 0.57 -8.49 -11.77
CA ILE A 107 0.22 -9.86 -11.42
C ILE A 107 -0.36 -10.57 -12.67
N ASN A 108 -1.29 -9.92 -13.36
CA ASN A 108 -1.91 -10.51 -14.53
C ASN A 108 -0.90 -10.76 -15.64
N THR A 109 0.00 -9.80 -15.88
CA THR A 109 1.06 -9.96 -16.88
C THR A 109 1.97 -11.13 -16.53
N ALA A 110 2.37 -11.26 -15.27
CA ALA A 110 3.23 -12.36 -14.83
C ALA A 110 2.56 -13.71 -15.02
N LYS A 111 1.26 -13.80 -14.72
CA LYS A 111 0.51 -15.07 -14.88
C LYS A 111 0.34 -15.45 -16.33
N GLU A 112 0.15 -14.48 -17.22
CA GLU A 112 -0.03 -14.74 -18.65
C GLU A 112 1.22 -15.32 -19.32
N LYS A 113 2.40 -15.06 -18.74
CA LYS A 113 3.68 -15.50 -19.33
C LYS A 113 4.07 -16.91 -18.90
N GLN A 114 3.20 -17.64 -18.29
CA GLN A 114 3.47 -19.04 -17.93
C GLN A 114 3.31 -20.00 -19.13
#